data_305508116dc2e858994747824b5c62d1
#
_entry.id   305508116dc2e858994747824b5c62d1
#
_cell.length_a   1.000
_cell.length_b   1.000
_cell.length_c   1.000
_cell.angle_alpha   90.00
_cell.angle_beta   90.00
_cell.angle_gamma   90.00
#
_symmetry.space_group_name_H-M   'P 1'
#
loop_
_entity.id
_entity.type
_entity.pdbx_description
1 polymer ?
#
loop_
_entity_poly.entity_id
_entity_poly.type
_entity_poly.pdbx_seq_one_letter_code
_entity_poly.pdbx_strand_id
1 'polypeptide(L)'
;SEMCIRDRMVVLLTVLSVAPSVLMMVTSFTRIIVVLSLLRHALGTQSSPPNMVMASLALFLTGFVMAPVFEQSYEQGIRPMVDGKIDEMKGLELAAVPFHGFMIRQVRDHDLEFFTDIARLPKPKTPEATSYRVQEPAFMVRELRRAFEIGFLVFLPFLIIEMVIASLLMSMGLMMLPPVMFWSMAGYCSAAAWSKVLERSRIRS
;
A
#
# COMPACT_ATOMS: atom_id res chain seq x y z
N SER A 1 -18.44 26.13 29.51
CA SER A 1 -17.63 26.59 28.33
C SER A 1 -16.29 25.87 28.26
N GLU A 2 -15.54 25.68 29.34
CA GLU A 2 -14.24 24.98 29.34
C GLU A 2 -14.36 23.46 29.13
N MET A 3 -15.41 22.85 29.60
CA MET A 3 -15.67 21.42 29.41
C MET A 3 -15.88 21.07 27.93
N CYS A 4 -16.58 21.91 27.19
CA CYS A 4 -16.83 21.77 25.76
C CYS A 4 -15.54 21.89 24.91
N ILE A 5 -14.62 22.77 25.31
CA ILE A 5 -13.32 22.96 24.64
C ILE A 5 -12.44 21.74 24.89
N ARG A 6 -12.39 21.22 26.10
CA ARG A 6 -11.62 20.03 26.47
C ARG A 6 -12.10 18.79 25.71
N ASP A 7 -13.43 18.58 25.63
CA ASP A 7 -14.00 17.46 24.89
C ASP A 7 -13.72 17.56 23.40
N ARG A 8 -13.80 18.78 22.83
CA ARG A 8 -13.45 19.02 21.42
C ARG A 8 -11.97 18.76 21.14
N MET A 9 -11.06 19.13 22.03
CA MET A 9 -9.64 18.86 21.91
C MET A 9 -9.32 17.36 21.99
N VAL A 10 -10.00 16.62 22.89
CA VAL A 10 -9.83 15.15 22.99
C VAL A 10 -10.30 14.47 21.71
N VAL A 11 -11.45 14.84 21.17
CA VAL A 11 -11.97 14.30 19.91
C VAL A 11 -11.01 14.62 18.75
N LEU A 12 -10.52 15.84 18.64
CA LEU A 12 -9.56 16.22 17.59
C LEU A 12 -8.26 15.42 17.68
N LEU A 13 -7.71 15.25 18.88
CA LEU A 13 -6.49 14.45 19.10
C LEU A 13 -6.73 12.97 18.75
N THR A 14 -7.89 12.43 19.11
CA THR A 14 -8.25 11.03 18.77
C THR A 14 -8.39 10.84 17.27
N VAL A 15 -9.09 11.73 16.58
CA VAL A 15 -9.24 11.70 15.13
C VAL A 15 -7.88 11.84 14.45
N LEU A 16 -7.04 12.79 14.90
CA LEU A 16 -5.72 13.03 14.33
C LEU A 16 -4.78 11.82 14.50
N SER A 17 -4.90 11.07 15.60
CA SER A 17 -4.08 9.87 15.85
C SER A 17 -4.54 8.64 15.05
N VAL A 18 -5.85 8.52 14.77
CA VAL A 18 -6.43 7.39 14.03
C VAL A 18 -6.44 7.62 12.51
N ALA A 19 -6.54 8.88 12.08
CA ALA A 19 -6.64 9.24 10.67
C ALA A 19 -5.54 8.63 9.76
N PRO A 20 -4.25 8.61 10.13
CA PRO A 20 -3.21 7.99 9.29
C PRO A 20 -3.45 6.50 9.07
N SER A 21 -3.89 5.77 10.10
CA SER A 21 -4.17 4.34 10.00
C SER A 21 -5.34 4.05 9.06
N VAL A 22 -6.42 4.81 9.19
CA VAL A 22 -7.61 4.69 8.32
C VAL A 22 -7.24 5.04 6.88
N LEU A 23 -6.48 6.12 6.65
CA LEU A 23 -6.03 6.49 5.31
C LEU A 23 -5.19 5.39 4.65
N MET A 24 -4.30 4.74 5.40
CA MET A 24 -3.51 3.61 4.88
C MET A 24 -4.39 2.43 4.48
N MET A 25 -5.48 2.16 5.23
CA MET A 25 -6.40 1.05 4.95
C MET A 25 -7.32 1.32 3.75
N VAL A 26 -7.74 2.58 3.56
CA VAL A 26 -8.70 2.98 2.52
C VAL A 26 -8.02 3.32 1.17
N THR A 27 -6.68 3.41 1.15
CA THR A 27 -5.91 3.75 -0.05
C THR A 27 -5.18 2.55 -0.66
N SER A 28 -4.53 2.77 -1.80
CA SER A 28 -3.68 1.77 -2.47
C SER A 28 -2.35 1.49 -1.74
N PHE A 29 -2.11 2.10 -0.57
CA PHE A 29 -0.86 1.98 0.18
C PHE A 29 -0.52 0.53 0.50
N THR A 30 -1.49 -0.23 0.99
CA THR A 30 -1.30 -1.64 1.37
C THR A 30 -0.83 -2.50 0.18
N ARG A 31 -1.40 -2.29 -1.01
CA ARG A 31 -0.97 -2.97 -2.22
C ARG A 31 0.49 -2.66 -2.54
N ILE A 32 0.84 -1.38 -2.57
CA ILE A 32 2.17 -0.91 -2.98
C ILE A 32 3.24 -1.38 -2.01
N ILE A 33 3.03 -1.26 -0.70
CA ILE A 33 4.02 -1.68 0.30
C ILE A 33 4.27 -3.18 0.29
N VAL A 34 3.22 -3.99 0.09
CA VAL A 34 3.35 -5.45 0.00
C VAL A 34 4.12 -5.84 -1.26
N VAL A 35 3.79 -5.26 -2.43
CA VAL A 35 4.52 -5.53 -3.68
C VAL A 35 6.00 -5.13 -3.56
N LEU A 36 6.30 -3.96 -3.00
CA LEU A 36 7.67 -3.51 -2.78
C LEU A 36 8.42 -4.44 -1.81
N SER A 37 7.75 -4.90 -0.76
CA SER A 37 8.33 -5.85 0.20
C SER A 37 8.66 -7.19 -0.47
N LEU A 38 7.75 -7.72 -1.30
CA LEU A 38 7.99 -8.96 -2.05
C LEU A 38 9.13 -8.78 -3.08
N LEU A 39 9.19 -7.63 -3.76
CA LEU A 39 10.28 -7.31 -4.68
C LEU A 39 11.64 -7.28 -3.96
N ARG A 40 11.71 -6.67 -2.77
CA ARG A 40 12.93 -6.67 -1.94
C ARG A 40 13.38 -8.09 -1.60
N HIS A 41 12.45 -8.96 -1.22
CA HIS A 41 12.75 -10.36 -0.93
C HIS A 41 13.19 -11.11 -2.19
N ALA A 42 12.57 -10.86 -3.34
CA ALA A 42 12.95 -11.45 -4.62
C ALA A 42 14.39 -11.10 -5.04
N LEU A 43 14.84 -9.88 -4.71
CA LEU A 43 16.20 -9.43 -4.96
C LEU A 43 17.24 -9.96 -3.95
N GLY A 44 16.82 -10.80 -2.97
CA GLY A 44 17.70 -11.36 -1.95
C GLY A 44 18.26 -10.33 -0.95
N THR A 45 17.79 -9.09 -0.99
CA THR A 45 18.25 -8.01 -0.11
C THR A 45 17.40 -7.98 1.16
N GLN A 46 17.81 -8.72 2.20
CA GLN A 46 17.00 -8.85 3.43
C GLN A 46 16.87 -7.55 4.23
N SER A 47 17.85 -6.66 4.19
CA SER A 47 17.91 -5.45 5.02
C SER A 47 18.04 -4.13 4.24
N SER A 48 18.30 -4.17 2.94
CA SER A 48 18.46 -2.98 2.09
C SER A 48 17.44 -3.00 0.95
N PRO A 49 16.71 -1.90 0.68
CA PRO A 49 16.66 -0.64 1.42
C PRO A 49 15.96 -0.76 2.79
N PRO A 50 16.23 0.15 3.77
CA PRO A 50 15.57 0.17 5.08
C PRO A 50 14.04 0.29 4.95
N ASN A 51 13.30 -0.27 5.93
CA ASN A 51 11.84 -0.25 5.93
C ASN A 51 11.24 1.17 5.83
N MET A 52 11.90 2.16 6.42
CA MET A 52 11.49 3.56 6.33
C MET A 52 11.51 4.08 4.89
N VAL A 53 12.54 3.74 4.11
CA VAL A 53 12.64 4.14 2.69
C VAL A 53 11.54 3.46 1.87
N MET A 54 11.26 2.19 2.13
CA MET A 54 10.18 1.45 1.48
C MET A 54 8.81 2.07 1.78
N ALA A 55 8.57 2.41 3.06
CA ALA A 55 7.32 3.05 3.48
C ALA A 55 7.16 4.45 2.86
N SER A 56 8.24 5.24 2.82
CA SER A 56 8.23 6.58 2.20
C SER A 56 7.95 6.50 0.69
N LEU A 57 8.57 5.53 0.01
CA LEU A 57 8.33 5.30 -1.43
C LEU A 57 6.88 4.85 -1.68
N ALA A 58 6.38 3.93 -0.85
CA ALA A 58 4.99 3.47 -0.95
C ALA A 58 4.00 4.61 -0.71
N LEU A 59 4.27 5.48 0.25
CA LEU A 59 3.45 6.66 0.55
C LEU A 59 3.45 7.65 -0.62
N PHE A 60 4.61 7.93 -1.19
CA PHE A 60 4.75 8.79 -2.36
C PHE A 60 3.97 8.26 -3.58
N LEU A 61 4.14 6.97 -3.89
CA LEU A 61 3.42 6.31 -4.99
C LEU A 61 1.91 6.29 -4.73
N THR A 62 1.49 6.06 -3.49
CA THR A 62 0.08 6.12 -3.10
C THR A 62 -0.51 7.49 -3.32
N GLY A 63 0.20 8.55 -2.91
CA GLY A 63 -0.20 9.93 -3.14
C GLY A 63 -0.39 10.24 -4.62
N PHE A 64 0.52 9.75 -5.47
CA PHE A 64 0.42 9.93 -6.91
C PHE A 64 -0.78 9.20 -7.53
N VAL A 65 -1.01 7.94 -7.14
CA VAL A 65 -2.14 7.13 -7.63
C VAL A 65 -3.48 7.67 -7.14
N MET A 66 -3.52 8.15 -5.90
CA MET A 66 -4.73 8.66 -5.25
C MET A 66 -4.97 10.16 -5.48
N ALA A 67 -4.07 10.86 -6.19
CA ALA A 67 -4.18 12.30 -6.44
C ALA A 67 -5.58 12.74 -6.89
N PRO A 68 -6.23 12.10 -7.90
CA PRO A 68 -7.56 12.51 -8.34
C PRO A 68 -8.65 12.31 -7.27
N VAL A 69 -8.47 11.33 -6.38
CA VAL A 69 -9.42 11.08 -5.28
C VAL A 69 -9.27 12.12 -4.18
N PHE A 70 -8.03 12.49 -3.85
CA PHE A 70 -7.73 13.54 -2.89
C PHE A 70 -8.22 14.91 -3.37
N GLU A 71 -8.05 15.21 -4.65
CA GLU A 71 -8.52 16.45 -5.25
C GLU A 71 -10.05 16.57 -5.16
N GLN A 72 -10.77 15.51 -5.54
CA GLN A 72 -12.23 15.47 -5.41
C GLN A 72 -12.69 15.61 -3.96
N SER A 73 -12.03 14.94 -3.02
CA SER A 73 -12.33 15.02 -1.59
C SER A 73 -12.12 16.44 -1.06
N TYR A 74 -11.05 17.10 -1.48
CA TYR A 74 -10.76 18.48 -1.12
C TYR A 74 -11.83 19.44 -1.65
N GLU A 75 -12.18 19.36 -2.91
CA GLU A 75 -13.13 20.26 -3.55
C GLU A 75 -14.56 20.09 -3.02
N GLN A 76 -15.00 18.82 -2.82
CA GLN A 76 -16.38 18.51 -2.43
C GLN A 76 -16.64 18.64 -0.93
N GLY A 77 -15.63 18.36 -0.10
CA GLY A 77 -15.79 18.31 1.34
C GLY A 77 -15.01 19.37 2.08
N ILE A 78 -13.68 19.41 1.93
CA ILE A 78 -12.80 20.22 2.77
C ILE A 78 -12.94 21.70 2.45
N ARG A 79 -12.92 22.07 1.18
CA ARG A 79 -13.00 23.47 0.75
C ARG A 79 -14.31 24.16 1.18
N PRO A 80 -15.51 23.59 0.97
CA PRO A 80 -16.75 24.19 1.45
C PRO A 80 -16.85 24.25 2.97
N MET A 81 -16.21 23.31 3.68
CA MET A 81 -16.14 23.31 5.15
C MET A 81 -15.26 24.46 5.65
N VAL A 82 -14.08 24.67 5.05
CA VAL A 82 -13.16 25.76 5.40
C VAL A 82 -13.78 27.13 5.07
N ASP A 83 -14.52 27.23 3.96
CA ASP A 83 -15.26 28.44 3.56
C ASP A 83 -16.48 28.73 4.48
N GLY A 84 -16.77 27.88 5.46
CA GLY A 84 -17.91 28.05 6.39
C GLY A 84 -19.29 27.87 5.76
N LYS A 85 -19.36 27.28 4.55
CA LYS A 85 -20.62 27.04 3.81
C LYS A 85 -21.40 25.84 4.30
N ILE A 86 -20.70 24.86 4.90
CA ILE A 86 -21.27 23.61 5.41
C ILE A 86 -20.72 23.31 6.80
N ASP A 87 -21.50 22.58 7.58
CA ASP A 87 -21.10 22.12 8.90
C ASP A 87 -19.92 21.11 8.84
N GLU A 88 -19.10 21.08 9.89
CA GLU A 88 -17.89 20.24 9.99
C GLU A 88 -18.21 18.75 9.72
N MET A 89 -19.28 18.23 10.30
CA MET A 89 -19.70 16.82 10.12
C MET A 89 -20.12 16.52 8.68
N LYS A 90 -20.86 17.43 8.07
CA LYS A 90 -21.31 17.28 6.68
C LYS A 90 -20.15 17.42 5.69
N GLY A 91 -19.19 18.29 5.99
CA GLY A 91 -17.97 18.42 5.20
C GLY A 91 -17.12 17.14 5.20
N LEU A 92 -16.99 16.51 6.35
CA LEU A 92 -16.27 15.24 6.50
C LEU A 92 -16.99 14.10 5.76
N GLU A 93 -18.31 14.03 5.84
CA GLU A 93 -19.12 13.05 5.11
C GLU A 93 -18.95 13.19 3.61
N LEU A 94 -19.01 14.40 3.07
CA LEU A 94 -18.80 14.70 1.65
C LEU A 94 -17.36 14.39 1.22
N ALA A 95 -16.36 14.66 2.06
CA ALA A 95 -14.97 14.33 1.79
C ALA A 95 -14.73 12.82 1.71
N ALA A 96 -15.53 11.99 2.38
CA ALA A 96 -15.42 10.54 2.36
C ALA A 96 -16.01 9.90 1.07
N VAL A 97 -16.94 10.58 0.39
CA VAL A 97 -17.63 10.03 -0.80
C VAL A 97 -16.68 9.59 -1.92
N PRO A 98 -15.64 10.36 -2.33
CA PRO A 98 -14.71 9.94 -3.35
C PRO A 98 -13.92 8.67 -2.99
N PHE A 99 -13.58 8.49 -1.70
CA PHE A 99 -12.92 7.27 -1.21
C PHE A 99 -13.84 6.06 -1.29
N HIS A 100 -15.11 6.24 -0.93
CA HIS A 100 -16.14 5.20 -1.08
C HIS A 100 -16.25 4.75 -2.53
N GLY A 101 -16.38 5.69 -3.46
CA GLY A 101 -16.44 5.39 -4.88
C GLY A 101 -15.16 4.75 -5.43
N PHE A 102 -13.98 5.09 -4.89
CA PHE A 102 -12.73 4.44 -5.24
C PHE A 102 -12.70 2.99 -4.75
N MET A 103 -13.07 2.73 -3.51
CA MET A 103 -13.09 1.38 -2.94
C MET A 103 -14.05 0.44 -3.68
N ILE A 104 -15.28 0.88 -3.99
CA ILE A 104 -16.26 0.08 -4.73
C ILE A 104 -15.74 -0.34 -6.09
N ARG A 105 -15.10 0.55 -6.84
CA ARG A 105 -14.52 0.23 -8.16
C ARG A 105 -13.42 -0.81 -8.11
N GLN A 106 -12.78 -0.99 -6.96
CA GLN A 106 -11.70 -1.97 -6.79
C GLN A 106 -12.19 -3.32 -6.27
N VAL A 107 -13.35 -3.39 -5.59
CA VAL A 107 -13.90 -4.62 -5.01
C VAL A 107 -14.74 -5.37 -6.03
N ARG A 108 -14.78 -6.71 -5.95
CA ARG A 108 -15.65 -7.56 -6.75
C ARG A 108 -16.97 -7.82 -6.02
N ASP A 109 -18.05 -7.99 -6.76
CA ASP A 109 -19.38 -8.28 -6.21
C ASP A 109 -19.38 -9.51 -5.30
N HIS A 110 -18.64 -10.54 -5.66
CA HIS A 110 -18.50 -11.76 -4.87
C HIS A 110 -17.85 -11.50 -3.48
N ASP A 111 -16.86 -10.61 -3.41
CA ASP A 111 -16.19 -10.28 -2.14
C ASP A 111 -17.13 -9.45 -1.25
N LEU A 112 -17.94 -8.57 -1.85
CA LEU A 112 -18.98 -7.81 -1.14
C LEU A 112 -20.09 -8.72 -0.61
N GLU A 113 -20.57 -9.68 -1.40
CA GLU A 113 -21.57 -10.65 -0.96
C GLU A 113 -21.07 -11.46 0.23
N PHE A 114 -19.86 -11.98 0.17
CA PHE A 114 -19.24 -12.77 1.24
C PHE A 114 -19.21 -12.01 2.57
N PHE A 115 -18.76 -10.75 2.56
CA PHE A 115 -18.71 -9.94 3.78
C PHE A 115 -20.09 -9.45 4.24
N THR A 116 -21.06 -9.29 3.32
CA THR A 116 -22.44 -8.97 3.67
C THR A 116 -23.09 -10.13 4.40
N ASP A 117 -22.87 -11.37 3.95
CA ASP A 117 -23.39 -12.57 4.59
C ASP A 117 -22.77 -12.77 5.99
N ILE A 118 -21.47 -12.55 6.16
CA ILE A 118 -20.80 -12.60 7.47
C ILE A 118 -21.36 -11.53 8.42
N ALA A 119 -21.58 -10.32 7.93
CA ALA A 119 -22.12 -9.21 8.71
C ALA A 119 -23.62 -9.35 9.01
N ARG A 120 -24.30 -10.34 8.42
CA ARG A 120 -25.75 -10.57 8.52
C ARG A 120 -26.57 -9.33 8.16
N LEU A 121 -26.10 -8.54 7.20
CA LEU A 121 -26.77 -7.36 6.71
C LEU A 121 -27.63 -7.70 5.50
N PRO A 122 -28.75 -6.97 5.26
CA PRO A 122 -29.54 -7.15 4.05
C PRO A 122 -28.70 -6.81 2.83
N LYS A 123 -28.82 -7.63 1.78
CA LYS A 123 -28.11 -7.38 0.52
C LYS A 123 -28.48 -6.01 -0.05
N PRO A 124 -27.50 -5.14 -0.31
CA PRO A 124 -27.75 -3.83 -0.88
C PRO A 124 -28.31 -3.97 -2.30
N LYS A 125 -29.26 -3.13 -2.67
CA LYS A 125 -29.83 -3.13 -4.02
C LYS A 125 -28.85 -2.65 -5.09
N THR A 126 -27.89 -1.81 -4.68
CA THR A 126 -26.82 -1.29 -5.53
C THR A 126 -25.49 -1.39 -4.79
N PRO A 127 -24.37 -1.66 -5.48
CA PRO A 127 -23.04 -1.70 -4.84
C PRO A 127 -22.71 -0.41 -4.08
N GLU A 128 -23.19 0.72 -4.58
CA GLU A 128 -22.98 2.05 -3.98
C GLU A 128 -23.69 2.25 -2.64
N ALA A 129 -24.75 1.48 -2.36
CA ALA A 129 -25.48 1.52 -1.10
C ALA A 129 -24.86 0.61 -0.02
N THR A 130 -23.68 0.02 -0.31
CA THR A 130 -22.99 -0.88 0.64
C THR A 130 -22.45 -0.09 1.82
N SER A 131 -22.69 -0.60 3.02
CA SER A 131 -22.14 0.00 4.25
C SER A 131 -20.61 -0.08 4.28
N TYR A 132 -19.97 0.98 4.77
CA TYR A 132 -18.50 1.01 4.98
C TYR A 132 -17.98 -0.18 5.77
N ARG A 133 -18.74 -0.70 6.73
CA ARG A 133 -18.38 -1.87 7.55
C ARG A 133 -18.15 -3.14 6.75
N VAL A 134 -18.81 -3.29 5.60
CA VAL A 134 -18.68 -4.44 4.70
C VAL A 134 -17.63 -4.14 3.63
N GLN A 135 -17.63 -2.92 3.14
CA GLN A 135 -16.79 -2.49 2.03
C GLN A 135 -15.32 -2.44 2.40
N GLU A 136 -14.98 -1.94 3.60
CA GLU A 136 -13.59 -1.79 4.04
C GLU A 136 -12.86 -3.14 4.11
N PRO A 137 -13.35 -4.18 4.81
CA PRO A 137 -12.68 -5.47 4.83
C PRO A 137 -12.67 -6.17 3.46
N ALA A 138 -13.71 -6.02 2.65
CA ALA A 138 -13.74 -6.55 1.30
C ALA A 138 -12.66 -5.90 0.42
N PHE A 139 -12.49 -4.58 0.52
CA PHE A 139 -11.45 -3.83 -0.16
C PHE A 139 -10.05 -4.27 0.28
N MET A 140 -9.79 -4.40 1.59
CA MET A 140 -8.50 -4.82 2.12
C MET A 140 -8.10 -6.22 1.64
N VAL A 141 -9.01 -7.18 1.69
CA VAL A 141 -8.76 -8.55 1.18
C VAL A 141 -8.46 -8.51 -0.32
N ARG A 142 -9.16 -7.68 -1.06
CA ARG A 142 -8.94 -7.52 -2.50
C ARG A 142 -7.59 -6.88 -2.82
N GLU A 143 -7.19 -5.85 -2.07
CA GLU A 143 -5.90 -5.19 -2.22
C GLU A 143 -4.74 -6.15 -1.93
N LEU A 144 -4.85 -6.92 -0.83
CA LEU A 144 -3.88 -7.95 -0.49
C LEU A 144 -3.78 -9.04 -1.57
N ARG A 145 -4.92 -9.54 -2.05
CA ARG A 145 -4.95 -10.54 -3.13
C ARG A 145 -4.22 -10.05 -4.37
N ARG A 146 -4.51 -8.82 -4.82
CA ARG A 146 -3.82 -8.20 -5.96
C ARG A 146 -2.35 -7.99 -5.71
N ALA A 147 -1.98 -7.58 -4.50
CA ALA A 147 -0.58 -7.40 -4.14
C ALA A 147 0.20 -8.73 -4.22
N PHE A 148 -0.40 -9.82 -3.74
CA PHE A 148 0.19 -11.15 -3.85
C PHE A 148 0.24 -11.67 -5.29
N GLU A 149 -0.81 -11.45 -6.09
CA GLU A 149 -0.82 -11.82 -7.52
C GLU A 149 0.33 -11.12 -8.28
N ILE A 150 0.47 -9.81 -8.11
CA ILE A 150 1.55 -9.02 -8.72
C ILE A 150 2.92 -9.46 -8.17
N GLY A 151 3.03 -9.58 -6.86
CA GLY A 151 4.26 -9.97 -6.20
C GLY A 151 4.74 -11.36 -6.63
N PHE A 152 3.83 -12.31 -6.78
CA PHE A 152 4.13 -13.65 -7.28
C PHE A 152 4.66 -13.62 -8.72
N LEU A 153 4.01 -12.87 -9.62
CA LEU A 153 4.46 -12.72 -11.00
C LEU A 153 5.86 -12.11 -11.10
N VAL A 154 6.15 -11.13 -10.25
CA VAL A 154 7.46 -10.48 -10.18
C VAL A 154 8.50 -11.44 -9.57
N PHE A 155 8.12 -12.24 -8.59
CA PHE A 155 9.01 -13.18 -7.90
C PHE A 155 9.38 -14.40 -8.77
N LEU A 156 8.47 -14.83 -9.64
CA LEU A 156 8.60 -16.05 -10.45
C LEU A 156 9.90 -16.11 -11.29
N PRO A 157 10.31 -15.07 -12.05
CA PRO A 157 11.55 -15.13 -12.81
C PRO A 157 12.79 -15.25 -11.90
N PHE A 158 12.78 -14.62 -10.73
CA PHE A 158 13.88 -14.74 -9.76
C PHE A 158 13.96 -16.17 -9.19
N LEU A 159 12.80 -16.79 -8.87
CA LEU A 159 12.72 -18.18 -8.43
C LEU A 159 13.32 -19.15 -9.46
N ILE A 160 13.00 -18.95 -10.74
CA ILE A 160 13.54 -19.82 -11.81
C ILE A 160 15.06 -19.71 -11.87
N ILE A 161 15.60 -18.49 -11.84
CA ILE A 161 17.05 -18.26 -11.85
C ILE A 161 17.70 -18.88 -10.60
N GLU A 162 17.09 -18.72 -9.43
CA GLU A 162 17.59 -19.30 -8.18
C GLU A 162 17.63 -20.84 -8.22
N MET A 163 16.59 -21.47 -8.76
CA MET A 163 16.53 -22.92 -8.96
C MET A 163 17.60 -23.43 -9.93
N VAL A 164 17.86 -22.72 -11.02
CA VAL A 164 18.91 -23.05 -11.97
C VAL A 164 20.30 -22.95 -11.31
N ILE A 165 20.56 -21.86 -10.60
CA ILE A 165 21.83 -21.69 -9.89
C ILE A 165 22.00 -22.77 -8.81
N ALA A 166 20.96 -23.06 -8.04
CA ALA A 166 20.98 -24.11 -7.03
C ALA A 166 21.31 -25.48 -7.64
N SER A 167 20.71 -25.85 -8.76
CA SER A 167 20.96 -27.12 -9.44
C SER A 167 22.39 -27.24 -9.95
N LEU A 168 22.96 -26.14 -10.48
CA LEU A 168 24.36 -26.08 -10.91
C LEU A 168 25.33 -26.25 -9.74
N LEU A 169 25.08 -25.55 -8.61
CA LEU A 169 25.91 -25.64 -7.41
C LEU A 169 25.88 -27.05 -6.80
N MET A 170 24.70 -27.68 -6.76
CA MET A 170 24.55 -29.06 -6.31
C MET A 170 25.32 -30.02 -7.20
N SER A 171 25.32 -29.83 -8.52
CA SER A 171 26.08 -30.68 -9.45
C SER A 171 27.59 -30.56 -9.27
N MET A 172 28.07 -29.41 -8.80
CA MET A 172 29.48 -29.16 -8.48
C MET A 172 29.89 -29.64 -7.06
N GLY A 173 28.99 -30.27 -6.31
CA GLY A 173 29.24 -30.75 -4.96
C GLY A 173 29.23 -29.70 -3.84
N LEU A 174 28.81 -28.49 -4.15
CA LEU A 174 28.72 -27.37 -3.18
C LEU A 174 27.37 -27.39 -2.46
N MET A 175 27.03 -28.48 -1.80
CA MET A 175 25.74 -28.69 -1.12
C MET A 175 25.45 -27.73 0.06
N MET A 176 26.45 -27.03 0.58
CA MET A 176 26.29 -26.25 1.83
C MET A 176 26.04 -24.75 1.61
N LEU A 177 26.08 -24.22 0.40
CA LEU A 177 25.84 -22.80 0.15
C LEU A 177 24.37 -22.56 -0.20
N PRO A 178 23.60 -21.88 0.67
CA PRO A 178 22.24 -21.50 0.33
C PRO A 178 22.24 -20.54 -0.87
N PRO A 179 21.37 -20.76 -1.89
CA PRO A 179 21.32 -19.96 -3.13
C PRO A 179 21.13 -18.46 -2.87
N VAL A 180 20.42 -18.11 -1.80
CA VAL A 180 20.18 -16.72 -1.35
C VAL A 180 21.48 -15.95 -1.08
N MET A 181 22.55 -16.61 -0.65
CA MET A 181 23.85 -15.97 -0.43
C MET A 181 24.54 -15.52 -1.73
N PHE A 182 24.27 -16.20 -2.84
CA PHE A 182 24.83 -15.81 -4.14
C PHE A 182 24.24 -14.52 -4.67
N TRP A 183 22.94 -14.30 -4.45
CA TRP A 183 22.27 -13.07 -4.85
C TRP A 183 22.71 -11.87 -4.00
N SER A 184 22.89 -12.05 -2.71
CA SER A 184 23.43 -10.99 -1.85
C SER A 184 24.85 -10.60 -2.29
N MET A 185 25.69 -11.57 -2.60
CA MET A 185 27.04 -11.32 -3.10
C MET A 185 27.05 -10.68 -4.50
N ALA A 186 26.20 -11.15 -5.42
CA ALA A 186 26.05 -10.56 -6.75
C ALA A 186 25.47 -9.13 -6.66
N GLY A 187 24.54 -8.88 -5.76
CA GLY A 187 23.99 -7.55 -5.49
C GLY A 187 25.06 -6.58 -4.94
N TYR A 188 25.92 -7.03 -4.04
CA TYR A 188 27.04 -6.22 -3.53
C TYR A 188 28.07 -5.95 -4.63
N CYS A 189 28.41 -6.94 -5.49
CA CYS A 189 29.30 -6.74 -6.62
C CYS A 189 28.74 -5.78 -7.65
N SER A 190 27.45 -5.85 -7.96
CA SER A 190 26.80 -4.92 -8.90
C SER A 190 26.71 -3.50 -8.32
N ALA A 191 26.37 -3.35 -7.05
CA ALA A 191 26.34 -2.05 -6.39
C ALA A 191 27.72 -1.39 -6.32
N ALA A 192 28.77 -2.18 -6.05
CA ALA A 192 30.17 -1.71 -6.07
C ALA A 192 30.63 -1.36 -7.50
N ALA A 193 30.16 -2.07 -8.51
CA ALA A 193 30.45 -1.73 -9.90
C ALA A 193 29.76 -0.44 -10.33
N TRP A 194 28.48 -0.23 -9.94
CA TRP A 194 27.73 1.00 -10.19
C TRP A 194 28.32 2.20 -9.47
N SER A 195 28.77 2.07 -8.23
CA SER A 195 29.43 3.18 -7.53
C SER A 195 30.68 3.66 -8.24
N LYS A 196 31.51 2.74 -8.76
CA LYS A 196 32.69 3.08 -9.57
C LYS A 196 32.36 3.74 -10.91
N VAL A 197 31.25 3.35 -11.54
CA VAL A 197 30.77 3.98 -12.79
C VAL A 197 30.32 5.42 -12.53
N LEU A 198 29.57 5.64 -11.45
CA LEU A 198 29.10 6.98 -11.05
C LEU A 198 30.24 7.89 -10.62
N GLU A 199 31.24 7.36 -9.93
CA GLU A 199 32.44 8.12 -9.54
C GLU A 199 33.25 8.54 -10.78
N ARG A 200 33.37 7.65 -11.76
CA ARG A 200 34.08 7.95 -13.03
C ARG A 200 33.33 8.96 -13.91
N SER A 201 31.99 9.02 -13.84
CA SER A 201 31.20 10.04 -14.55
C SER A 201 31.32 11.44 -13.91
N ARG A 202 31.49 11.51 -12.58
CA ARG A 202 31.67 12.76 -11.83
C ARG A 202 33.04 13.42 -12.06
N ILE A 203 34.07 12.64 -12.42
CA ILE A 203 35.43 13.17 -12.69
C ILE A 203 35.51 13.77 -14.12
N ARG A 204 34.55 13.47 -15.01
CA ARG A 204 34.51 13.98 -16.39
C ARG A 204 33.64 15.22 -16.60
N SER A 205 32.90 15.65 -15.61
CA SER A 205 32.15 16.93 -15.62
C SER A 205 32.92 18.00 -14.86
#